data_50dc584ddd6486b97a772cc5b81ee44f
#
_entry.id   50dc584ddd6486b97a772cc5b81ee44f
#
_cell.length_a   1.000
_cell.length_b   1.000
_cell.length_c   1.000
_cell.angle_alpha   90.00
_cell.angle_beta   90.00
_cell.angle_gamma   90.00
#
_symmetry.space_group_name_H-M   'P 1'
#
loop_
_entity.id
_entity.type
_entity.pdbx_description
1 polymer ?
#
loop_
_entity_poly.entity_id
_entity_poly.type
_entity_poly.pdbx_seq_one_letter_code
_entity_poly.pdbx_strand_id
1 'polypeptide(L)'
;MKVLLDTTFILPTLGIEVSEEVEDGIRKLGEIEAEIYYSRFSILESIWIAIRLMKKRSFDVERFDQGLGSIMKSGRYIELEETYRVFKEALRFYMLGHRDMIDNILYAASINLGLKLLTVDSELREFIRSKGLKDTLISPDQISDENSG
;
A
#
# COMPACT_ATOMS: atom_id res chain seq x y z
N MET A 1 4.17 -11.08 10.95
CA MET A 1 3.60 -9.77 10.67
C MET A 1 2.74 -9.85 9.40
N LYS A 2 1.58 -9.25 9.44
CA LYS A 2 0.69 -9.13 8.28
C LYS A 2 0.64 -7.68 7.84
N VAL A 3 1.12 -7.40 6.65
CA VAL A 3 1.33 -6.04 6.16
C VAL A 3 0.54 -5.82 4.87
N LEU A 4 -0.26 -4.75 4.84
CA LEU A 4 -0.90 -4.26 3.63
C LEU A 4 -0.04 -3.14 3.06
N LEU A 5 0.30 -3.24 1.78
CA LEU A 5 1.11 -2.21 1.11
C LEU A 5 0.22 -1.06 0.63
N ASP A 6 0.60 0.16 0.99
CA ASP A 6 0.14 1.35 0.28
C ASP A 6 0.67 1.30 -1.16
N THR A 7 -0.03 1.96 -2.07
CA THR A 7 0.30 1.95 -3.51
C THR A 7 1.77 2.27 -3.77
N THR A 8 2.35 3.23 -3.06
CA THR A 8 3.75 3.61 -3.23
C THR A 8 4.71 2.43 -3.07
N PHE A 9 4.37 1.46 -2.21
CA PHE A 9 5.22 0.30 -1.93
C PHE A 9 5.11 -0.83 -2.95
N ILE A 10 4.17 -0.77 -3.89
CA ILE A 10 4.14 -1.70 -5.02
C ILE A 10 4.82 -1.13 -6.27
N LEU A 11 5.03 0.18 -6.33
CA LEU A 11 5.62 0.85 -7.50
C LEU A 11 7.03 0.34 -7.85
N PRO A 12 7.96 0.10 -6.90
CA PRO A 12 9.29 -0.42 -7.26
C PRO A 12 9.24 -1.75 -8.00
N THR A 13 8.35 -2.65 -7.59
CA THR A 13 8.17 -3.94 -8.27
C THR A 13 7.67 -3.75 -9.71
N LEU A 14 6.94 -2.66 -9.96
CA LEU A 14 6.46 -2.29 -11.29
C LEU A 14 7.49 -1.52 -12.13
N GLY A 15 8.69 -1.33 -11.60
CA GLY A 15 9.75 -0.59 -12.29
C GLY A 15 9.62 0.92 -12.21
N ILE A 16 8.81 1.43 -11.31
CA ILE A 16 8.60 2.86 -11.11
C ILE A 16 9.49 3.36 -9.97
N GLU A 17 10.24 4.41 -10.22
CA GLU A 17 11.17 5.00 -9.26
C GLU A 17 10.43 5.59 -8.06
N VAL A 18 10.95 5.34 -6.86
CA VAL A 18 10.43 5.83 -5.59
C VAL A 18 11.57 6.35 -4.72
N SER A 19 11.26 6.92 -3.57
CA SER A 19 12.26 7.39 -2.62
C SER A 19 13.06 6.25 -1.99
N GLU A 20 14.24 6.55 -1.47
CA GLU A 20 15.06 5.58 -0.74
C GLU A 20 14.32 4.98 0.46
N GLU A 21 13.52 5.77 1.14
CA GLU A 21 12.73 5.32 2.29
C GLU A 21 11.78 4.18 1.91
N VAL A 22 11.13 4.30 0.74
CA VAL A 22 10.22 3.26 0.23
C VAL A 22 11.01 2.02 -0.16
N GLU A 23 12.13 2.18 -0.87
CA GLU A 23 13.00 1.07 -1.27
C GLU A 23 13.53 0.31 -0.04
N ASP A 24 13.94 1.02 0.99
CA ASP A 24 14.39 0.43 2.25
C ASP A 24 13.27 -0.36 2.93
N GLY A 25 12.05 0.15 2.89
CA GLY A 25 10.89 -0.56 3.43
C GLY A 25 10.65 -1.90 2.74
N ILE A 26 10.70 -1.90 1.41
CA ILE A 26 10.54 -3.13 0.62
C ILE A 26 11.66 -4.12 0.93
N ARG A 27 12.90 -3.64 1.02
CA ARG A 27 14.04 -4.48 1.35
C ARG A 27 13.88 -5.12 2.73
N LYS A 28 13.48 -4.34 3.73
CA LYS A 28 13.25 -4.84 5.09
C LYS A 28 12.14 -5.89 5.13
N LEU A 29 11.06 -5.71 4.37
CA LEU A 29 10.01 -6.71 4.27
C LEU A 29 10.53 -8.03 3.70
N GLY A 30 11.48 -7.98 2.78
CA GLY A 30 12.10 -9.17 2.21
C GLY A 30 13.01 -9.91 3.19
N GLU A 31 13.46 -9.24 4.23
CA GLU A 31 14.37 -9.79 5.25
C GLU A 31 13.63 -10.46 6.41
N ILE A 32 12.32 -10.22 6.55
CA ILE A 32 11.49 -10.79 7.61
C ILE A 32 10.43 -11.73 7.01
N GLU A 33 9.89 -12.61 7.85
CA GLU A 33 8.74 -13.44 7.46
C GLU A 33 7.47 -12.62 7.62
N ALA A 34 7.02 -11.99 6.53
CA ALA A 34 5.80 -11.22 6.52
C ALA A 34 4.82 -11.77 5.49
N GLU A 35 3.55 -11.81 5.85
CA GLU A 35 2.48 -11.97 4.88
C GLU A 35 2.20 -10.59 4.28
N ILE A 36 2.37 -10.45 2.98
CA ILE A 36 2.27 -9.18 2.28
C ILE A 36 0.99 -9.15 1.45
N TYR A 37 0.14 -8.19 1.75
CA TYR A 37 -1.16 -8.00 1.10
C TYR A 37 -1.12 -6.78 0.18
N TYR A 38 -1.89 -6.83 -0.89
CA TYR A 38 -2.09 -5.71 -1.79
C TYR A 38 -3.55 -5.58 -2.18
N SER A 39 -3.97 -4.38 -2.57
CA SER A 39 -5.32 -4.10 -3.04
C SER A 39 -5.34 -3.97 -4.56
N ARG A 40 -6.38 -4.48 -5.20
CA ARG A 40 -6.60 -4.26 -6.63
C ARG A 40 -6.75 -2.78 -6.97
N PHE A 41 -7.24 -1.98 -6.02
CA PHE A 41 -7.34 -0.54 -6.21
C PHE A 41 -5.97 0.13 -6.27
N SER A 42 -4.98 -0.41 -5.56
CA SER A 42 -3.60 0.04 -5.70
C SER A 42 -3.01 -0.32 -7.07
N ILE A 43 -3.41 -1.44 -7.66
CA ILE A 43 -3.04 -1.78 -9.03
C ILE A 43 -3.63 -0.75 -10.00
N LEU A 44 -4.90 -0.40 -9.84
CA LEU A 44 -5.55 0.62 -10.68
C LEU A 44 -4.83 1.98 -10.56
N GLU A 45 -4.53 2.40 -9.34
CA GLU A 45 -3.79 3.65 -9.12
C GLU A 45 -2.41 3.62 -9.78
N SER A 46 -1.72 2.48 -9.69
CA SER A 46 -0.41 2.29 -10.33
C SER A 46 -0.52 2.40 -11.86
N ILE A 47 -1.61 1.93 -12.45
CA ILE A 47 -1.86 2.08 -13.89
C ILE A 47 -2.03 3.55 -14.25
N TRP A 48 -2.74 4.32 -13.44
CA TRP A 48 -2.86 5.77 -13.66
C TRP A 48 -1.52 6.48 -13.59
N ILE A 49 -0.67 6.09 -12.64
CA ILE A 49 0.70 6.62 -12.53
C ILE A 49 1.51 6.25 -13.78
N ALA A 50 1.42 4.99 -14.24
CA ALA A 50 2.10 4.54 -15.45
C ALA A 50 1.66 5.35 -16.68
N ILE A 51 0.37 5.61 -16.82
CA ILE A 51 -0.17 6.43 -17.93
C ILE A 51 0.45 7.82 -17.93
N ARG A 52 0.59 8.45 -16.77
CA ARG A 52 1.23 9.74 -16.66
C ARG A 52 2.71 9.70 -17.05
N LEU A 53 3.41 8.64 -16.68
CA LEU A 53 4.83 8.45 -17.02
C LEU A 53 5.03 8.16 -18.51
N MET A 54 4.12 7.46 -19.15
CA MET A 54 4.16 7.21 -20.62
C MET A 54 4.20 8.52 -21.41
N LYS A 55 3.49 9.53 -20.93
CA LYS A 55 3.45 10.85 -21.56
C LYS A 55 4.80 11.58 -21.53
N LYS A 56 5.68 11.16 -20.62
CA LYS A 56 7.02 11.76 -20.44
C LYS A 56 8.14 10.97 -21.11
N ARG A 57 7.82 9.90 -21.87
CA ARG A 57 8.75 9.06 -22.65
C ARG A 57 9.79 8.28 -21.83
N SER A 58 9.65 8.17 -20.52
CA SER A 58 10.61 7.46 -19.66
C SER A 58 10.05 6.18 -19.04
N PHE A 59 9.00 5.63 -19.65
CA PHE A 59 8.29 4.50 -19.06
C PHE A 59 8.58 3.20 -19.81
N ASP A 60 9.00 2.16 -19.06
CA ASP A 60 9.29 0.83 -19.59
C ASP A 60 8.07 -0.07 -19.40
N VAL A 61 7.28 -0.26 -20.46
CA VAL A 61 6.04 -1.06 -20.45
C VAL A 61 6.32 -2.52 -20.15
N GLU A 62 7.40 -3.09 -20.70
CA GLU A 62 7.76 -4.49 -20.49
C GLU A 62 8.12 -4.74 -19.02
N ARG A 63 8.86 -3.83 -18.42
CA ARG A 63 9.22 -3.92 -17.01
C ARG A 63 7.97 -3.83 -16.10
N PHE A 64 7.03 -2.96 -16.46
CA PHE A 64 5.77 -2.84 -15.73
C PHE A 64 4.95 -4.12 -15.83
N ASP A 65 4.84 -4.70 -17.02
CA ASP A 65 4.12 -5.97 -17.25
C ASP A 65 4.72 -7.11 -16.42
N GLN A 66 6.04 -7.24 -16.41
CA GLN A 66 6.74 -8.22 -15.57
C GLN A 66 6.44 -8.02 -14.08
N GLY A 67 6.42 -6.77 -13.64
CA GLY A 67 6.09 -6.42 -12.25
C GLY A 67 4.66 -6.79 -11.88
N LEU A 68 3.70 -6.53 -12.78
CA LEU A 68 2.32 -6.95 -12.56
C LEU A 68 2.22 -8.46 -12.36
N GLY A 69 2.89 -9.23 -13.21
CA GLY A 69 2.93 -10.68 -13.08
C GLY A 69 3.54 -11.12 -11.74
N SER A 70 4.61 -10.45 -11.32
CA SER A 70 5.25 -10.73 -10.04
C SER A 70 4.31 -10.47 -8.86
N ILE A 71 3.52 -9.41 -8.89
CA ILE A 71 2.57 -9.10 -7.83
C ILE A 71 1.38 -10.05 -7.84
N MET A 72 0.78 -10.27 -9.00
CA MET A 72 -0.52 -10.91 -9.12
C MET A 72 -0.47 -12.42 -9.34
N LYS A 73 0.67 -12.97 -9.79
CA LYS A 73 0.77 -14.39 -10.17
C LYS A 73 1.83 -15.18 -9.40
N SER A 74 2.77 -14.52 -8.72
CA SER A 74 3.88 -15.24 -8.09
C SER A 74 3.51 -15.99 -6.82
N GLY A 75 2.39 -15.63 -6.19
CA GLY A 75 1.98 -16.18 -4.90
C GLY A 75 2.68 -15.53 -3.71
N ARG A 76 3.62 -14.63 -3.94
CA ARG A 76 4.32 -13.91 -2.86
C ARG A 76 3.41 -12.89 -2.17
N TYR A 77 2.51 -12.29 -2.93
CA TYR A 77 1.59 -11.26 -2.44
C TYR A 77 0.18 -11.84 -2.38
N ILE A 78 -0.55 -11.46 -1.34
CA ILE A 78 -1.92 -11.91 -1.12
C ILE A 78 -2.86 -10.78 -1.53
N GLU A 79 -3.79 -11.08 -2.45
CA GLU A 79 -4.79 -10.12 -2.86
C GLU A 79 -5.83 -9.91 -1.77
N LEU A 80 -6.12 -8.65 -1.45
CA LEU A 80 -7.21 -8.32 -0.54
C LEU A 80 -8.56 -8.63 -1.17
N GLU A 81 -9.49 -9.05 -0.33
CA GLU A 81 -10.90 -9.08 -0.68
C GLU A 81 -11.59 -7.96 0.09
N GLU A 82 -11.85 -6.83 -0.58
CA GLU A 82 -12.54 -5.71 0.00
C GLU A 82 -14.03 -6.02 0.13
N THR A 83 -14.54 -5.93 1.36
CA THR A 83 -15.93 -6.25 1.67
C THR A 83 -16.81 -5.00 1.64
N TYR A 84 -18.12 -5.20 1.69
CA TYR A 84 -19.09 -4.12 1.88
C TYR A 84 -18.69 -3.19 3.03
N ARG A 85 -18.26 -3.77 4.14
CA ARG A 85 -17.87 -3.01 5.34
C ARG A 85 -16.68 -2.10 5.09
N VAL A 86 -15.68 -2.56 4.32
CA VAL A 86 -14.51 -1.76 3.94
C VAL A 86 -14.95 -0.53 3.14
N PHE A 87 -15.81 -0.71 2.14
CA PHE A 87 -16.29 0.41 1.33
C PHE A 87 -17.12 1.40 2.13
N LYS A 88 -17.97 0.91 2.99
CA LYS A 88 -18.80 1.76 3.87
C LYS A 88 -17.92 2.61 4.80
N GLU A 89 -16.91 2.00 5.41
CA GLU A 89 -15.95 2.70 6.26
C GLU A 89 -15.12 3.73 5.49
N ALA A 90 -14.69 3.38 4.29
CA ALA A 90 -13.92 4.29 3.43
C ALA A 90 -14.73 5.54 3.09
N LEU A 91 -16.01 5.37 2.78
CA LEU A 91 -16.91 6.51 2.54
C LEU A 91 -17.04 7.38 3.81
N ARG A 92 -17.12 6.76 4.97
CA ARG A 92 -17.18 7.50 6.24
C ARG A 92 -15.94 8.35 6.44
N PHE A 93 -14.74 7.82 6.15
CA PHE A 93 -13.52 8.60 6.25
C PHE A 93 -13.49 9.78 5.29
N TYR A 94 -14.03 9.60 4.09
CA TYR A 94 -14.20 10.72 3.15
C TYR A 94 -15.08 11.82 3.76
N MET A 95 -16.20 11.44 4.36
CA MET A 95 -17.12 12.37 5.00
C MET A 95 -16.48 13.08 6.21
N LEU A 96 -15.52 12.43 6.87
CA LEU A 96 -14.76 13.04 7.98
C LEU A 96 -13.63 13.96 7.50
N GLY A 97 -13.37 14.04 6.20
CA GLY A 97 -12.45 14.99 5.61
C GLY A 97 -11.23 14.43 4.90
N HIS A 98 -11.00 13.11 4.90
CA HIS A 98 -9.90 12.53 4.14
C HIS A 98 -10.37 12.10 2.75
N ARG A 99 -9.91 12.81 1.73
CA ARG A 99 -10.50 12.74 0.39
C ARG A 99 -9.85 11.75 -0.59
N ASP A 100 -8.75 11.13 -0.23
CA ASP A 100 -8.14 10.10 -1.06
C ASP A 100 -8.87 8.77 -0.81
N MET A 101 -9.71 8.37 -1.75
CA MET A 101 -10.55 7.17 -1.58
C MET A 101 -9.75 5.88 -1.59
N ILE A 102 -8.65 5.80 -2.35
CA ILE A 102 -7.82 4.60 -2.33
C ILE A 102 -7.18 4.45 -0.96
N ASP A 103 -6.61 5.51 -0.40
CA ASP A 103 -6.07 5.49 0.96
C ASP A 103 -7.14 5.12 1.98
N ASN A 104 -8.36 5.64 1.83
CA ASN A 104 -9.48 5.33 2.72
C ASN A 104 -9.82 3.83 2.67
N ILE A 105 -9.84 3.24 1.48
CA ILE A 105 -10.09 1.81 1.31
C ILE A 105 -8.99 0.99 1.97
N LEU A 106 -7.73 1.35 1.75
CA LEU A 106 -6.59 0.64 2.36
C LEU A 106 -6.63 0.74 3.89
N TYR A 107 -6.89 1.92 4.41
CA TYR A 107 -6.98 2.12 5.85
C TYR A 107 -8.14 1.33 6.45
N ALA A 108 -9.33 1.40 5.84
CA ALA A 108 -10.49 0.63 6.28
C ALA A 108 -10.21 -0.87 6.25
N ALA A 109 -9.55 -1.37 5.20
CA ALA A 109 -9.17 -2.77 5.11
C ALA A 109 -8.20 -3.17 6.23
N SER A 110 -7.23 -2.31 6.54
CA SER A 110 -6.27 -2.59 7.62
C SER A 110 -6.98 -2.76 8.97
N ILE A 111 -7.98 -1.94 9.26
CA ILE A 111 -8.76 -2.06 10.49
C ILE A 111 -9.58 -3.35 10.49
N ASN A 112 -10.32 -3.61 9.41
CA ASN A 112 -11.27 -4.73 9.34
C ASN A 112 -10.59 -6.09 9.30
N LEU A 113 -9.40 -6.18 8.73
CA LEU A 113 -8.68 -7.44 8.54
C LEU A 113 -7.51 -7.63 9.52
N GLY A 114 -7.29 -6.66 10.41
CA GLY A 114 -6.20 -6.75 11.39
C GLY A 114 -4.82 -6.68 10.77
N LEU A 115 -4.63 -5.85 9.74
CA LEU A 115 -3.36 -5.68 9.04
C LEU A 115 -2.67 -4.39 9.48
N LYS A 116 -1.35 -4.35 9.35
CA LYS A 116 -0.60 -3.11 9.43
C LYS A 116 -0.54 -2.48 8.03
N LEU A 117 -0.92 -1.23 7.91
CA LEU A 117 -0.83 -0.51 6.64
C LEU A 117 0.54 0.16 6.55
N LEU A 118 1.39 -0.34 5.66
CA LEU A 118 2.71 0.25 5.42
C LEU A 118 2.56 1.45 4.49
N THR A 119 2.87 2.63 5.01
CA THR A 119 2.71 3.90 4.30
C THR A 119 3.73 4.94 4.77
N VAL A 120 4.04 5.89 3.90
CA VAL A 120 4.80 7.09 4.22
C VAL A 120 3.93 8.35 4.13
N ASP A 121 2.62 8.20 4.00
CA ASP A 121 1.68 9.30 3.83
C ASP A 121 1.44 10.03 5.15
N SER A 122 1.96 11.26 5.24
CA SER A 122 1.81 12.10 6.43
C SER A 122 0.40 12.66 6.58
N GLU A 123 -0.32 12.87 5.48
CA GLU A 123 -1.70 13.38 5.54
C GLU A 123 -2.65 12.35 6.14
N LEU A 124 -2.51 11.09 5.76
CA LEU A 124 -3.31 10.01 6.35
C LEU A 124 -3.01 9.87 7.83
N ARG A 125 -1.74 9.90 8.21
CA ARG A 125 -1.31 9.82 9.61
C ARG A 125 -1.91 10.93 10.45
N GLU A 126 -1.84 12.16 9.95
CA GLU A 126 -2.39 13.33 10.64
C GLU A 126 -3.91 13.25 10.75
N PHE A 127 -4.59 12.79 9.71
CA PHE A 127 -6.04 12.58 9.73
C PHE A 127 -6.44 11.60 10.84
N ILE A 128 -5.77 10.46 10.90
CA ILE A 128 -6.04 9.42 11.91
C ILE A 128 -5.83 9.99 13.32
N ARG A 129 -4.74 10.71 13.52
CA ARG A 129 -4.42 11.33 14.81
C ARG A 129 -5.46 12.38 15.19
N SER A 130 -5.79 13.28 14.28
CA SER A 130 -6.70 14.40 14.56
C SER A 130 -8.12 13.94 14.87
N LYS A 131 -8.54 12.80 14.31
CA LYS A 131 -9.88 12.24 14.54
C LYS A 131 -9.92 11.18 15.65
N GLY A 132 -8.79 10.90 16.28
CA GLY A 132 -8.73 9.88 17.34
C GLY A 132 -9.08 8.49 16.86
N LEU A 133 -8.77 8.15 15.61
CA LEU A 133 -9.06 6.86 15.01
C LEU A 133 -7.98 5.83 15.35
N LYS A 134 -8.31 4.55 15.17
CA LYS A 134 -7.35 3.47 15.44
C LYS A 134 -6.13 3.59 14.54
N ASP A 135 -4.93 3.59 15.14
CA ASP A 135 -3.68 3.65 14.39
C ASP A 135 -3.27 2.24 13.95
N THR A 136 -3.42 1.95 12.67
CA THR A 136 -2.96 0.71 12.05
C THR A 136 -1.73 0.94 11.18
N LEU A 137 -1.20 2.17 11.16
CA LEU A 137 -0.11 2.52 10.26
C LEU A 137 1.25 2.02 10.77
N ILE A 138 2.11 1.68 9.83
CA ILE A 138 3.50 1.36 10.08
C ILE A 138 4.35 2.06 9.03
N SER A 139 5.45 2.69 9.45
CA SER A 139 6.42 3.31 8.55
C SER A 139 7.60 2.35 8.30
N PRO A 140 8.41 2.59 7.25
CA PRO A 140 9.55 1.71 6.95
C PRO A 140 10.53 1.50 8.11
N ASP A 141 10.79 2.53 8.88
CA ASP A 141 11.69 2.45 10.03
C ASP A 141 11.13 1.62 11.20
N GLN A 142 9.83 1.35 11.17
CA GLN A 142 9.17 0.53 12.20
C GLN A 142 9.10 -0.96 11.81
N ILE A 143 9.55 -1.33 10.62
CA ILE A 143 9.61 -2.73 10.21
C ILE A 143 10.75 -3.39 10.96
N SER A 144 10.41 -4.36 11.82
CA SER A 144 11.38 -5.14 12.56
C SER A 144 10.93 -6.58 12.61
N ASP A 145 11.88 -7.45 12.87
CA ASP A 145 11.58 -8.85 13.12
C ASP A 145 10.93 -8.97 14.50
N GLU A 146 9.62 -9.05 14.54
CA GLU A 146 8.87 -9.20 15.80
C GLU A 146 9.18 -10.51 16.51
N ASN A 147 9.86 -11.43 15.83
CA ASN A 147 10.29 -12.70 16.41
C ASN A 147 11.65 -12.60 17.12
N SER A 148 12.28 -11.45 17.07
CA SER A 148 13.57 -11.23 17.73
C SER A 148 13.45 -10.75 19.17
N GLY A 149 12.23 -10.74 19.68
CA GLY A 149 11.99 -10.34 21.07
C GLY A 149 11.46 -11.46 21.92
#